data_1780a7cbaa389498fe1f3dcc49c75a6f
#
_entry.id   1780a7cbaa389498fe1f3dcc49c75a6f
#
_cell.length_a   1.000
_cell.length_b   1.000
_cell.length_c   1.000
_cell.angle_alpha   90.00
_cell.angle_beta   90.00
_cell.angle_gamma   90.00
#
_symmetry.space_group_name_H-M   'P 1'
#
loop_
_entity.id
_entity.type
_entity.pdbx_description
1 polymer ?
#
loop_
_entity_poly.entity_id
_entity_poly.type
_entity_poly.pdbx_seq_one_letter_code
_entity_poly.pdbx_strand_id
1 'polypeptide(L)'
;MSEWMVEMGTFLIQAGLLMAMAGIVLALILRNKESGETSLKLSVESLNEQRRSRGRRLRVTTTEQGARKKLVKAFRQEEKAKHKAAKHGKGEAQGAQKVWVLDFHGDLKASQTEQFAQEVSAIIDVAAAEDEVVVRLESAGGLVHAYGLAAAQLDRLQAAGLTTTVCIDKVAASGGYMMACTANHIKAAPFAVIGSIGVVAQVPNIHRLLKRNDIDVELLTAGKYKRTLTVLGENTEEGREKFIDDLENTHRLFKQYVSQHRPDMDIDALATGEIWYGSEALERKLTDSIGTSEAYLVERMAQAQVYSVKLEPPKTLSRKVGLAVSAGVEQAIVKGLGLIDAAGWQRR
;
A
#
# COMPACT_ATOMS: atom_id res chain seq x y z
N MET A 1 -51.81 -31.00 -8.34
CA MET A 1 -51.13 -29.85 -7.66
C MET A 1 -49.62 -29.98 -7.57
N SER A 2 -49.09 -31.20 -7.56
CA SER A 2 -47.62 -31.42 -7.48
C SER A 2 -46.86 -31.08 -8.78
N GLU A 3 -47.36 -31.41 -9.95
CA GLU A 3 -46.70 -31.15 -11.24
C GLU A 3 -46.57 -29.66 -11.53
N TRP A 4 -47.61 -28.88 -11.33
CA TRP A 4 -47.61 -27.44 -11.51
C TRP A 4 -46.58 -26.72 -10.58
N MET A 5 -46.39 -27.19 -9.34
CA MET A 5 -45.38 -26.64 -8.41
C MET A 5 -43.96 -26.96 -8.86
N VAL A 6 -43.72 -28.14 -9.45
CA VAL A 6 -42.42 -28.53 -10.01
C VAL A 6 -42.09 -27.71 -11.26
N GLU A 7 -43.04 -27.52 -12.15
CA GLU A 7 -42.88 -26.68 -13.36
C GLU A 7 -42.61 -25.20 -13.00
N MET A 8 -43.36 -24.67 -12.04
CA MET A 8 -43.13 -23.30 -11.53
C MET A 8 -41.71 -23.18 -10.86
N GLY A 9 -41.30 -24.19 -10.09
CA GLY A 9 -39.98 -24.22 -9.48
C GLY A 9 -38.87 -24.27 -10.51
N THR A 10 -38.99 -25.10 -11.55
CA THR A 10 -37.99 -25.17 -12.65
C THR A 10 -37.96 -23.88 -13.48
N PHE A 11 -39.10 -23.26 -13.75
CA PHE A 11 -39.15 -21.97 -14.42
C PHE A 11 -38.49 -20.86 -13.64
N LEU A 12 -38.69 -20.78 -12.32
CA LEU A 12 -38.05 -19.78 -11.46
C LEU A 12 -36.52 -19.97 -11.38
N ILE A 13 -36.06 -21.23 -11.35
CA ILE A 13 -34.61 -21.53 -11.37
C ILE A 13 -34.00 -21.14 -12.71
N GLN A 14 -34.67 -21.44 -13.84
CA GLN A 14 -34.17 -21.08 -15.16
C GLN A 14 -34.20 -19.57 -15.38
N ALA A 15 -35.21 -18.86 -14.93
CA ALA A 15 -35.27 -17.40 -14.98
C ALA A 15 -34.17 -16.75 -14.10
N GLY A 16 -33.90 -17.32 -12.92
CA GLY A 16 -32.82 -16.90 -12.04
C GLY A 16 -31.43 -17.10 -12.67
N LEU A 17 -31.21 -18.25 -13.32
CA LEU A 17 -29.97 -18.55 -14.05
C LEU A 17 -29.76 -17.61 -15.24
N LEU A 18 -30.81 -17.32 -16.02
CA LEU A 18 -30.74 -16.38 -17.13
C LEU A 18 -30.46 -14.94 -16.67
N MET A 19 -31.09 -14.50 -15.58
CA MET A 19 -30.78 -13.19 -14.98
C MET A 19 -29.36 -13.12 -14.45
N ALA A 20 -28.84 -14.17 -13.79
CA ALA A 20 -27.48 -14.25 -13.34
C ALA A 20 -26.49 -14.20 -14.51
N MET A 21 -26.74 -14.95 -15.58
CA MET A 21 -25.91 -14.96 -16.79
C MET A 21 -25.92 -13.58 -17.49
N ALA A 22 -27.09 -12.95 -17.62
CA ALA A 22 -27.24 -11.61 -18.17
C ALA A 22 -26.48 -10.57 -17.29
N GLY A 23 -26.54 -10.71 -15.98
CA GLY A 23 -25.77 -9.90 -15.03
C GLY A 23 -24.24 -10.06 -15.20
N ILE A 24 -23.77 -11.29 -15.38
CA ILE A 24 -22.35 -11.59 -15.63
C ILE A 24 -21.91 -11.02 -16.99
N VAL A 25 -22.70 -11.20 -18.04
CA VAL A 25 -22.39 -10.64 -19.37
C VAL A 25 -22.38 -9.11 -19.34
N LEU A 26 -23.33 -8.49 -18.65
CA LEU A 26 -23.38 -7.05 -18.48
C LEU A 26 -22.17 -6.55 -17.66
N ALA A 27 -21.78 -7.25 -16.62
CA ALA A 27 -20.59 -6.95 -15.83
C ALA A 27 -19.29 -7.09 -16.66
N LEU A 28 -19.20 -8.10 -17.54
CA LEU A 28 -18.07 -8.28 -18.46
C LEU A 28 -18.03 -7.18 -19.53
N ILE A 29 -19.20 -6.80 -20.09
CA ILE A 29 -19.27 -5.70 -21.07
C ILE A 29 -18.89 -4.36 -20.42
N LEU A 30 -19.37 -4.08 -19.21
CA LEU A 30 -19.02 -2.89 -18.45
C LEU A 30 -17.53 -2.88 -18.09
N ARG A 31 -16.95 -4.02 -17.72
CA ARG A 31 -15.52 -4.20 -17.45
C ARG A 31 -14.67 -3.98 -18.71
N ASN A 32 -15.13 -4.46 -19.86
CA ASN A 32 -14.40 -4.30 -21.14
C ASN A 32 -14.49 -2.86 -21.67
N LYS A 33 -15.53 -2.11 -21.29
CA LYS A 33 -15.69 -0.70 -21.64
C LYS A 33 -14.86 0.23 -20.73
N GLU A 34 -14.41 -0.25 -19.56
CA GLU A 34 -13.52 0.44 -18.62
C GLU A 34 -12.02 0.20 -18.93
N SER A 35 -11.67 -0.72 -19.83
CA SER A 35 -10.28 -0.93 -20.29
C SER A 35 -9.76 0.16 -21.25
N GLY A 36 -10.54 1.16 -21.60
CA GLY A 36 -10.05 2.44 -22.09
C GLY A 36 -9.48 3.23 -20.93
N GLU A 37 -8.22 3.66 -21.03
CA GLU A 37 -7.41 4.45 -20.10
C GLU A 37 -8.26 5.19 -19.04
N THR A 38 -8.44 4.56 -17.89
CA THR A 38 -9.04 5.22 -16.73
C THR A 38 -7.98 6.20 -16.21
N SER A 39 -8.01 7.43 -16.72
CA SER A 39 -7.13 8.50 -16.23
C SER A 39 -7.31 8.62 -14.71
N LEU A 40 -6.26 8.27 -13.97
CA LEU A 40 -6.23 8.47 -12.52
C LEU A 40 -6.46 9.95 -12.23
N LYS A 41 -7.27 10.26 -11.23
CA LYS A 41 -7.49 11.62 -10.75
C LYS A 41 -6.72 11.85 -9.47
N LEU A 42 -5.99 12.95 -9.43
CA LEU A 42 -5.35 13.40 -8.20
C LEU A 42 -6.46 13.86 -7.21
N SER A 43 -6.53 13.18 -6.09
CA SER A 43 -7.38 13.51 -4.94
C SER A 43 -6.50 14.16 -3.88
N VAL A 44 -6.87 15.37 -3.46
CA VAL A 44 -6.18 16.09 -2.38
C VAL A 44 -7.21 16.39 -1.29
N GLU A 45 -6.98 15.84 -0.10
CA GLU A 45 -7.91 15.95 1.02
C GLU A 45 -7.23 16.59 2.24
N SER A 46 -7.85 17.62 2.83
CA SER A 46 -7.36 18.23 4.07
C SER A 46 -7.62 17.32 5.27
N LEU A 47 -6.57 16.80 5.89
CA LEU A 47 -6.67 15.98 7.09
C LEU A 47 -7.07 16.81 8.33
N ASN A 48 -6.71 18.10 8.37
CA ASN A 48 -7.16 19.03 9.39
C ASN A 48 -8.70 19.15 9.40
N GLU A 49 -9.31 19.29 8.22
CA GLU A 49 -10.78 19.40 8.09
C GLU A 49 -11.47 18.07 8.44
N GLN A 50 -10.94 16.97 7.98
CA GLN A 50 -11.46 15.63 8.32
C GLN A 50 -11.45 15.40 9.85
N ARG A 51 -10.35 15.75 10.53
CA ARG A 51 -10.23 15.64 11.97
C ARG A 51 -11.23 16.55 12.68
N ARG A 52 -11.37 17.81 12.25
CA ARG A 52 -12.36 18.75 12.80
C ARG A 52 -13.78 18.21 12.62
N SER A 53 -14.11 17.68 11.45
CA SER A 53 -15.44 17.10 11.17
C SER A 53 -15.73 15.90 12.07
N ARG A 54 -14.79 14.97 12.24
CA ARG A 54 -14.90 13.83 13.17
C ARG A 54 -15.13 14.30 14.61
N GLY A 55 -14.35 15.27 15.09
CA GLY A 55 -14.48 15.83 16.42
C GLY A 55 -15.82 16.55 16.65
N ARG A 56 -16.31 17.31 15.66
CA ARG A 56 -17.64 17.95 15.71
C ARG A 56 -18.76 16.91 15.80
N ARG A 57 -18.66 15.84 15.00
CA ARG A 57 -19.65 14.75 15.01
C ARG A 57 -19.72 14.08 16.39
N LEU A 58 -18.57 13.77 16.98
CA LEU A 58 -18.52 13.20 18.34
C LEU A 58 -19.16 14.15 19.35
N ARG A 59 -18.81 15.43 19.36
CA ARG A 59 -19.38 16.44 20.28
C ARG A 59 -20.89 16.54 20.13
N VAL A 60 -21.42 16.59 18.89
CA VAL A 60 -22.87 16.64 18.68
C VAL A 60 -23.56 15.38 19.19
N THR A 61 -22.97 14.21 18.97
CA THR A 61 -23.56 12.93 19.42
C THR A 61 -23.57 12.79 20.93
N THR A 62 -22.53 13.25 21.63
CA THR A 62 -22.40 13.18 23.10
C THR A 62 -23.10 14.31 23.85
N THR A 63 -23.58 15.36 23.16
CA THR A 63 -24.30 16.48 23.76
C THR A 63 -25.77 16.09 24.00
N GLU A 64 -26.34 16.57 25.10
CA GLU A 64 -27.77 16.40 25.41
C GLU A 64 -28.67 16.92 24.29
N GLN A 65 -29.82 16.27 24.10
CA GLN A 65 -30.72 16.50 22.97
C GLN A 65 -31.17 17.96 22.85
N GLY A 66 -31.42 18.65 23.98
CA GLY A 66 -31.82 20.05 24.01
C GLY A 66 -30.73 21.04 23.57
N ALA A 67 -29.46 20.71 23.82
CA ALA A 67 -28.31 21.57 23.48
C ALA A 67 -27.76 21.35 22.06
N ARG A 68 -28.05 20.21 21.41
CA ARG A 68 -27.54 19.83 20.08
C ARG A 68 -27.78 20.88 19.01
N LYS A 69 -29.01 21.43 18.94
CA LYS A 69 -29.36 22.46 17.94
C LYS A 69 -28.50 23.74 18.07
N LYS A 70 -28.25 24.16 19.32
CA LYS A 70 -27.41 25.33 19.61
C LYS A 70 -25.95 25.07 19.20
N LEU A 71 -25.42 23.90 19.51
CA LEU A 71 -24.06 23.49 19.14
C LEU A 71 -23.86 23.43 17.62
N VAL A 72 -24.79 22.81 16.89
CA VAL A 72 -24.73 22.73 15.41
C VAL A 72 -24.79 24.13 14.78
N LYS A 73 -25.62 25.03 15.34
CA LYS A 73 -25.69 26.43 14.89
C LYS A 73 -24.36 27.16 15.12
N ALA A 74 -23.72 26.96 16.26
CA ALA A 74 -22.41 27.54 16.57
C ALA A 74 -21.34 27.05 15.57
N PHE A 75 -21.26 25.75 15.27
CA PHE A 75 -20.33 25.22 14.28
C PHE A 75 -20.55 25.81 12.87
N ARG A 76 -21.81 25.96 12.45
CA ARG A 76 -22.13 26.60 11.15
C ARG A 76 -21.72 28.08 11.10
N GLN A 77 -21.85 28.79 12.21
CA GLN A 77 -21.43 30.19 12.30
C GLN A 77 -19.90 30.32 12.23
N GLU A 78 -19.17 29.44 12.95
CA GLU A 78 -17.70 29.36 12.89
C GLU A 78 -17.22 29.09 11.46
N GLU A 79 -17.85 28.16 10.75
CA GLU A 79 -17.51 27.81 9.38
C GLU A 79 -17.76 28.96 8.39
N LYS A 80 -18.90 29.64 8.54
CA LYS A 80 -19.20 30.86 7.75
C LYS A 80 -18.20 31.98 8.03
N ALA A 81 -17.79 32.17 9.29
CA ALA A 81 -16.80 33.16 9.67
C ALA A 81 -15.43 32.87 9.04
N LYS A 82 -14.99 31.60 9.04
CA LYS A 82 -13.75 31.16 8.37
C LYS A 82 -13.81 31.38 6.87
N HIS A 83 -14.89 30.98 6.21
CA HIS A 83 -15.06 31.24 4.77
C HIS A 83 -15.06 32.74 4.42
N LYS A 84 -15.66 33.56 5.28
CA LYS A 84 -15.65 35.01 5.08
C LYS A 84 -14.24 35.59 5.27
N ALA A 85 -13.50 35.13 6.30
CA ALA A 85 -12.10 35.56 6.53
C ALA A 85 -11.20 35.15 5.36
N ALA A 86 -11.35 33.92 4.83
CA ALA A 86 -10.61 33.45 3.67
C ALA A 86 -10.89 34.31 2.42
N LYS A 87 -12.14 34.69 2.16
CA LYS A 87 -12.50 35.57 1.03
C LYS A 87 -11.90 36.97 1.11
N HIS A 88 -11.60 37.47 2.30
CA HIS A 88 -11.03 38.80 2.52
C HIS A 88 -9.49 38.80 2.68
N GLY A 89 -8.81 37.71 2.30
CA GLY A 89 -7.35 37.58 2.43
C GLY A 89 -6.85 37.50 3.88
N LYS A 90 -7.77 37.45 4.86
CA LYS A 90 -7.49 37.29 6.30
C LYS A 90 -7.65 35.83 6.76
N GLY A 91 -7.83 34.90 5.83
CA GLY A 91 -7.85 33.49 6.10
C GLY A 91 -6.45 32.94 6.10
N GLU A 92 -6.18 32.03 7.01
CA GLU A 92 -4.97 31.21 7.26
C GLU A 92 -3.70 31.82 6.64
N ALA A 93 -2.72 32.18 7.45
CA ALA A 93 -1.51 32.89 7.07
C ALA A 93 -0.97 32.42 5.71
N GLN A 94 -0.92 33.31 4.72
CA GLN A 94 -0.10 33.08 3.52
C GLN A 94 1.30 32.78 4.00
N GLY A 95 1.80 31.54 3.79
CA GLY A 95 3.08 31.07 4.28
C GLY A 95 3.02 30.00 5.40
N ALA A 96 1.81 29.50 5.76
CA ALA A 96 1.74 28.35 6.67
C ALA A 96 2.36 27.12 5.99
N GLN A 97 3.34 26.49 6.66
CA GLN A 97 3.95 25.23 6.23
C GLN A 97 2.88 24.20 5.88
N LYS A 98 3.08 23.50 4.77
CA LYS A 98 2.23 22.38 4.38
C LYS A 98 2.95 21.05 4.65
N VAL A 99 2.15 20.06 4.96
CA VAL A 99 2.61 18.68 5.10
C VAL A 99 1.83 17.84 4.10
N TRP A 100 2.55 17.26 3.16
CA TRP A 100 2.01 16.41 2.11
C TRP A 100 2.10 14.95 2.54
N VAL A 101 0.99 14.26 2.59
CA VAL A 101 0.93 12.86 3.06
C VAL A 101 0.68 11.94 1.90
N LEU A 102 1.59 11.00 1.70
CA LEU A 102 1.52 9.92 0.74
C LEU A 102 1.36 8.58 1.46
N ASP A 103 0.69 7.64 0.81
CA ASP A 103 0.55 6.27 1.26
C ASP A 103 1.25 5.32 0.29
N PHE A 104 2.06 4.40 0.81
CA PHE A 104 2.64 3.33 0.03
C PHE A 104 2.42 1.97 0.71
N HIS A 105 1.64 1.11 0.05
CA HIS A 105 1.40 -0.27 0.46
C HIS A 105 2.05 -1.21 -0.56
N GLY A 106 3.23 -1.70 -0.20
CA GLY A 106 4.06 -2.50 -1.10
C GLY A 106 3.66 -3.97 -1.10
N ASP A 107 3.42 -4.50 -2.30
CA ASP A 107 3.33 -5.92 -2.60
C ASP A 107 4.69 -6.45 -3.12
N LEU A 108 4.78 -7.75 -3.45
CA LEU A 108 6.00 -8.38 -3.97
C LEU A 108 6.60 -7.65 -5.18
N LYS A 109 5.78 -7.03 -6.03
CA LYS A 109 6.18 -6.33 -7.26
C LYS A 109 6.29 -4.82 -7.09
N ALA A 110 6.04 -4.29 -5.89
CA ALA A 110 5.90 -2.85 -5.65
C ALA A 110 4.95 -2.18 -6.67
N SER A 111 3.80 -2.81 -6.92
CA SER A 111 2.88 -2.44 -8.01
C SER A 111 2.37 -0.99 -7.92
N GLN A 112 2.45 -0.36 -6.76
CA GLN A 112 2.04 1.03 -6.55
C GLN A 112 3.11 2.04 -7.01
N THR A 113 4.32 1.61 -7.39
CA THR A 113 5.45 2.51 -7.70
C THR A 113 5.14 3.52 -8.78
N GLU A 114 4.46 3.13 -9.85
CA GLU A 114 4.12 4.04 -10.94
C GLU A 114 3.17 5.15 -10.50
N GLN A 115 2.13 4.79 -9.73
CA GLN A 115 1.20 5.74 -9.14
C GLN A 115 1.92 6.67 -8.16
N PHE A 116 2.74 6.11 -7.28
CA PHE A 116 3.55 6.85 -6.30
C PHE A 116 4.50 7.85 -6.98
N ALA A 117 5.13 7.47 -8.10
CA ALA A 117 5.99 8.36 -8.88
C ALA A 117 5.25 9.61 -9.41
N GLN A 118 4.00 9.44 -9.84
CA GLN A 118 3.15 10.54 -10.31
C GLN A 118 2.71 11.44 -9.14
N GLU A 119 2.38 10.86 -7.98
CA GLU A 119 2.05 11.60 -6.76
C GLU A 119 3.25 12.42 -6.27
N VAL A 120 4.45 11.83 -6.26
CA VAL A 120 5.72 12.51 -5.95
C VAL A 120 5.96 13.68 -6.91
N SER A 121 5.79 13.47 -8.21
CA SER A 121 5.97 14.52 -9.22
C SER A 121 5.01 15.69 -8.97
N ALA A 122 3.73 15.40 -8.70
CA ALA A 122 2.72 16.43 -8.42
C ALA A 122 3.04 17.26 -7.16
N ILE A 123 3.65 16.63 -6.15
CA ILE A 123 4.09 17.35 -4.94
C ILE A 123 5.29 18.24 -5.26
N ILE A 124 6.31 17.72 -5.96
CA ILE A 124 7.51 18.47 -6.34
C ILE A 124 7.16 19.73 -7.13
N ASP A 125 6.14 19.66 -8.00
CA ASP A 125 5.70 20.79 -8.82
C ASP A 125 5.09 21.95 -8.01
N VAL A 126 4.60 21.71 -6.77
CA VAL A 126 3.83 22.70 -6.00
C VAL A 126 4.32 22.96 -4.58
N ALA A 127 5.20 22.11 -4.07
CA ALA A 127 5.70 22.22 -2.71
C ALA A 127 6.71 23.37 -2.57
N ALA A 128 6.67 24.08 -1.45
CA ALA A 128 7.68 25.04 -1.06
C ALA A 128 8.82 24.36 -0.29
N ALA A 129 9.99 24.99 -0.24
CA ALA A 129 11.18 24.39 0.40
C ALA A 129 11.00 24.11 1.91
N GLU A 130 10.12 24.85 2.57
CA GLU A 130 9.76 24.64 3.98
C GLU A 130 8.71 23.55 4.21
N ASP A 131 8.11 23.02 3.14
CA ASP A 131 7.10 21.98 3.23
C ASP A 131 7.74 20.63 3.61
N GLU A 132 6.94 19.77 4.19
CA GLU A 132 7.33 18.41 4.57
C GLU A 132 6.52 17.38 3.79
N VAL A 133 7.15 16.28 3.41
CA VAL A 133 6.47 15.11 2.84
C VAL A 133 6.51 13.95 3.83
N VAL A 134 5.34 13.51 4.25
CA VAL A 134 5.19 12.36 5.14
C VAL A 134 4.73 11.17 4.32
N VAL A 135 5.47 10.06 4.36
CA VAL A 135 5.07 8.81 3.70
C VAL A 135 4.68 7.78 4.76
N ARG A 136 3.43 7.33 4.74
CA ARG A 136 2.99 6.19 5.53
C ARG A 136 3.32 4.93 4.74
N LEU A 137 4.35 4.23 5.18
CA LEU A 137 4.91 3.08 4.49
C LEU A 137 4.50 1.77 5.18
N GLU A 138 3.95 0.85 4.41
CA GLU A 138 3.67 -0.52 4.84
C GLU A 138 4.15 -1.48 3.75
N SER A 139 5.28 -2.17 3.97
CA SER A 139 5.82 -3.13 3.01
C SER A 139 6.77 -4.14 3.64
N ALA A 140 6.57 -5.41 3.37
CA ALA A 140 7.51 -6.48 3.70
C ALA A 140 8.66 -6.63 2.69
N GLY A 141 8.69 -5.80 1.64
CA GLY A 141 9.66 -5.89 0.55
C GLY A 141 9.22 -6.79 -0.61
N GLY A 142 10.15 -7.08 -1.51
CA GLY A 142 9.88 -7.85 -2.71
C GLY A 142 11.01 -7.79 -3.72
N LEU A 143 10.68 -7.72 -5.03
CA LEU A 143 11.66 -7.70 -6.11
C LEU A 143 12.58 -6.49 -6.01
N VAL A 144 13.88 -6.73 -5.96
CA VAL A 144 14.92 -5.70 -5.73
C VAL A 144 14.82 -4.54 -6.72
N HIS A 145 14.68 -4.83 -8.02
CA HIS A 145 14.59 -3.79 -9.04
C HIS A 145 13.31 -2.93 -8.91
N ALA A 146 12.21 -3.53 -8.46
CA ALA A 146 10.95 -2.82 -8.28
C ALA A 146 11.00 -1.88 -7.07
N TYR A 147 11.56 -2.38 -5.95
CA TYR A 147 11.75 -1.57 -4.74
C TYR A 147 12.88 -0.55 -4.89
N GLY A 148 13.93 -0.86 -5.66
CA GLY A 148 14.94 0.13 -6.03
C GLY A 148 14.34 1.32 -6.79
N LEU A 149 13.41 1.06 -7.72
CA LEU A 149 12.68 2.13 -8.41
C LEU A 149 11.78 2.92 -7.45
N ALA A 150 11.09 2.25 -6.52
CA ALA A 150 10.24 2.91 -5.53
C ALA A 150 11.05 3.79 -4.56
N ALA A 151 12.20 3.30 -4.08
CA ALA A 151 13.14 4.07 -3.26
C ALA A 151 13.67 5.30 -4.00
N ALA A 152 14.03 5.15 -5.28
CA ALA A 152 14.47 6.27 -6.11
C ALA A 152 13.40 7.37 -6.27
N GLN A 153 12.10 7.06 -6.12
CA GLN A 153 11.07 8.11 -6.11
C GLN A 153 11.12 8.95 -4.82
N LEU A 154 11.45 8.35 -3.68
CA LEU A 154 11.66 9.08 -2.43
C LEU A 154 12.92 9.96 -2.50
N ASP A 155 14.00 9.47 -3.11
CA ASP A 155 15.22 10.27 -3.34
C ASP A 155 14.93 11.54 -4.14
N ARG A 156 13.96 11.51 -5.07
CA ARG A 156 13.55 12.71 -5.82
C ARG A 156 13.00 13.83 -4.92
N LEU A 157 12.30 13.48 -3.83
CA LEU A 157 11.79 14.47 -2.88
C LEU A 157 12.94 15.18 -2.18
N GLN A 158 13.95 14.44 -1.72
CA GLN A 158 15.14 15.02 -1.10
C GLN A 158 15.97 15.84 -2.10
N ALA A 159 16.13 15.34 -3.32
CA ALA A 159 16.82 16.06 -4.38
C ALA A 159 16.10 17.39 -4.74
N ALA A 160 14.78 17.48 -4.54
CA ALA A 160 14.01 18.70 -4.66
C ALA A 160 14.09 19.63 -3.42
N GLY A 161 14.87 19.25 -2.40
CA GLY A 161 15.09 20.04 -1.18
C GLY A 161 13.97 19.92 -0.15
N LEU A 162 13.07 18.94 -0.29
CA LEU A 162 11.95 18.74 0.64
C LEU A 162 12.37 17.87 1.82
N THR A 163 11.92 18.23 3.02
CA THR A 163 12.08 17.38 4.20
C THR A 163 11.13 16.20 4.12
N THR A 164 11.66 14.98 4.33
CA THR A 164 10.89 13.75 4.23
C THR A 164 10.84 13.01 5.57
N THR A 165 9.65 12.55 5.95
CA THR A 165 9.43 11.70 7.12
C THR A 165 8.72 10.42 6.68
N VAL A 166 9.31 9.25 6.95
CA VAL A 166 8.63 7.96 6.75
C VAL A 166 8.07 7.46 8.07
N CYS A 167 6.78 7.16 8.09
CA CYS A 167 6.09 6.56 9.23
C CYS A 167 5.79 5.09 8.95
N ILE A 168 6.24 4.21 9.87
CA ILE A 168 6.10 2.76 9.78
C ILE A 168 5.24 2.29 10.94
N ASP A 169 3.95 2.03 10.68
CA ASP A 169 3.04 1.56 11.73
C ASP A 169 3.09 0.04 11.94
N LYS A 170 3.41 -0.74 10.87
CA LYS A 170 3.39 -2.21 10.92
C LYS A 170 4.68 -2.85 10.43
N VAL A 171 5.10 -2.54 9.21
CA VAL A 171 6.26 -3.18 8.57
C VAL A 171 6.91 -2.29 7.53
N ALA A 172 8.23 -2.22 7.56
CA ALA A 172 9.09 -1.78 6.47
C ALA A 172 10.37 -2.65 6.49
N ALA A 173 10.34 -3.76 5.77
CA ALA A 173 11.40 -4.76 5.77
C ALA A 173 11.93 -4.99 4.35
N SER A 174 13.20 -5.39 4.23
CA SER A 174 13.85 -5.66 2.93
C SER A 174 13.69 -4.48 1.97
N GLY A 175 13.08 -4.64 0.80
CA GLY A 175 12.76 -3.55 -0.13
C GLY A 175 11.94 -2.42 0.52
N GLY A 176 11.09 -2.71 1.50
CA GLY A 176 10.39 -1.69 2.28
C GLY A 176 11.36 -0.83 3.10
N TYR A 177 12.40 -1.42 3.68
CA TYR A 177 13.44 -0.66 4.37
C TYR A 177 14.36 0.10 3.39
N MET A 178 14.59 -0.44 2.19
CA MET A 178 15.27 0.28 1.11
C MET A 178 14.55 1.60 0.76
N MET A 179 13.23 1.62 0.82
CA MET A 179 12.47 2.87 0.69
C MET A 179 12.59 3.73 1.96
N ALA A 180 12.40 3.13 3.14
CA ALA A 180 12.38 3.89 4.39
C ALA A 180 13.68 4.62 4.68
N CYS A 181 14.84 3.99 4.39
CA CYS A 181 16.16 4.53 4.71
C CYS A 181 16.47 5.83 3.97
N THR A 182 15.80 6.13 2.86
CA THR A 182 15.99 7.38 2.10
C THR A 182 15.46 8.61 2.83
N ALA A 183 14.57 8.46 3.82
CA ALA A 183 13.94 9.60 4.49
C ALA A 183 14.91 10.33 5.44
N ASN A 184 14.71 11.66 5.59
CA ASN A 184 15.43 12.44 6.60
C ASN A 184 15.08 11.98 8.01
N HIS A 185 13.83 11.52 8.23
CA HIS A 185 13.38 11.03 9.52
C HIS A 185 12.49 9.79 9.36
N ILE A 186 12.79 8.77 10.15
CA ILE A 186 12.03 7.52 10.20
C ILE A 186 11.37 7.39 11.58
N LYS A 187 10.05 7.35 11.58
CA LYS A 187 9.25 7.11 12.78
C LYS A 187 8.60 5.74 12.72
N ALA A 188 8.77 4.93 13.76
CA ALA A 188 8.22 3.58 13.80
C ALA A 188 7.33 3.35 15.02
N ALA A 189 6.26 2.59 14.86
CA ALA A 189 5.51 2.09 16.01
C ALA A 189 6.36 1.08 16.80
N PRO A 190 6.14 0.92 18.13
CA PRO A 190 7.01 0.09 18.97
C PRO A 190 7.19 -1.35 18.49
N PHE A 191 6.17 -1.93 17.88
CA PHE A 191 6.16 -3.30 17.34
C PHE A 191 6.18 -3.36 15.80
N ALA A 192 6.48 -2.26 15.11
CA ALA A 192 6.68 -2.30 13.67
C ALA A 192 7.89 -3.18 13.34
N VAL A 193 7.76 -4.01 12.32
CA VAL A 193 8.83 -4.90 11.84
C VAL A 193 9.72 -4.13 10.88
N ILE A 194 11.03 -4.08 11.16
CA ILE A 194 12.01 -3.26 10.43
C ILE A 194 13.25 -4.09 10.17
N GLY A 195 14.00 -3.75 9.13
CA GLY A 195 15.26 -4.42 8.79
C GLY A 195 15.11 -5.41 7.67
N SER A 196 15.46 -6.68 7.89
CA SER A 196 15.55 -7.69 6.83
C SER A 196 16.41 -7.19 5.65
N ILE A 197 17.55 -6.54 5.98
CA ILE A 197 18.52 -6.07 4.99
C ILE A 197 19.30 -7.29 4.50
N GLY A 198 18.76 -7.93 3.49
CA GLY A 198 19.28 -9.17 2.93
C GLY A 198 18.63 -9.49 1.60
N VAL A 199 19.18 -10.50 0.91
CA VAL A 199 18.67 -10.97 -0.37
C VAL A 199 18.44 -12.47 -0.29
N VAL A 200 17.28 -12.93 -0.75
CA VAL A 200 16.95 -14.34 -0.80
C VAL A 200 16.47 -14.71 -2.20
N ALA A 201 16.87 -15.88 -2.68
CA ALA A 201 16.30 -16.49 -3.87
C ALA A 201 15.90 -17.94 -3.57
N GLN A 202 14.74 -18.33 -4.05
CA GLN A 202 14.24 -19.69 -3.93
C GLN A 202 13.95 -20.22 -5.33
N VAL A 203 14.75 -21.19 -5.77
CA VAL A 203 14.63 -21.79 -7.11
C VAL A 203 14.27 -23.26 -6.93
N PRO A 204 13.00 -23.66 -7.11
CA PRO A 204 12.65 -25.08 -7.15
C PRO A 204 13.29 -25.75 -8.37
N ASN A 205 13.72 -27.01 -8.26
CA ASN A 205 14.22 -27.77 -9.39
C ASN A 205 13.53 -29.13 -9.47
N ILE A 206 12.84 -29.38 -10.57
CA ILE A 206 12.11 -30.62 -10.82
C ILE A 206 12.78 -31.51 -11.90
N HIS A 207 14.01 -31.20 -12.29
CA HIS A 207 14.75 -31.95 -13.31
C HIS A 207 14.74 -33.45 -13.07
N ARG A 208 15.03 -33.90 -11.83
CA ARG A 208 15.05 -35.34 -11.47
C ARG A 208 13.68 -36.02 -11.60
N LEU A 209 12.59 -35.27 -11.37
CA LEU A 209 11.24 -35.78 -11.58
C LEU A 209 10.97 -36.00 -13.08
N LEU A 210 11.36 -35.05 -13.93
CA LEU A 210 11.20 -35.16 -15.39
C LEU A 210 12.02 -36.33 -15.93
N LYS A 211 13.27 -36.52 -15.52
CA LYS A 211 14.13 -37.65 -15.89
C LYS A 211 13.54 -39.00 -15.51
N ARG A 212 12.89 -39.12 -14.36
CA ARG A 212 12.22 -40.37 -13.94
C ARG A 212 11.04 -40.75 -14.85
N ASN A 213 10.49 -39.78 -15.58
CA ASN A 213 9.37 -40.00 -16.48
C ASN A 213 9.81 -39.94 -17.95
N ASP A 214 11.10 -40.17 -18.23
CA ASP A 214 11.68 -40.15 -19.56
C ASP A 214 11.43 -38.84 -20.35
N ILE A 215 11.35 -37.70 -19.62
CA ILE A 215 11.20 -36.38 -20.20
C ILE A 215 12.54 -35.65 -20.13
N ASP A 216 13.11 -35.38 -21.30
CA ASP A 216 14.32 -34.60 -21.46
C ASP A 216 13.98 -33.10 -21.69
N VAL A 217 14.75 -32.24 -21.05
CA VAL A 217 14.65 -30.78 -21.25
C VAL A 217 16.00 -30.25 -21.70
N GLU A 218 16.04 -29.73 -22.91
CA GLU A 218 17.22 -29.06 -23.45
C GLU A 218 17.14 -27.56 -23.16
N LEU A 219 18.18 -27.01 -22.55
CA LEU A 219 18.32 -25.58 -22.30
C LEU A 219 19.39 -25.03 -23.26
N LEU A 220 18.94 -24.39 -24.31
CA LEU A 220 19.80 -23.75 -25.29
C LEU A 220 19.95 -22.27 -24.97
N THR A 221 21.18 -21.81 -24.70
CA THR A 221 21.45 -20.40 -24.38
C THR A 221 22.62 -19.87 -25.19
N ALA A 222 22.52 -18.59 -25.56
CA ALA A 222 23.66 -17.83 -26.05
C ALA A 222 24.13 -16.87 -24.95
N GLY A 223 25.42 -17.00 -24.57
CA GLY A 223 26.01 -16.30 -23.42
C GLY A 223 26.12 -17.22 -22.18
N LYS A 224 27.35 -17.35 -21.68
CA LYS A 224 27.75 -18.31 -20.64
C LYS A 224 26.83 -18.27 -19.38
N TYR A 225 26.42 -17.09 -18.94
CA TYR A 225 25.66 -16.89 -17.72
C TYR A 225 24.22 -16.41 -17.96
N LYS A 226 23.67 -16.65 -19.18
CA LYS A 226 22.29 -16.26 -19.51
C LYS A 226 21.26 -16.94 -18.59
N ARG A 227 21.56 -18.17 -18.16
CA ARG A 227 20.81 -18.97 -17.19
C ARG A 227 21.81 -19.71 -16.30
N THR A 228 21.90 -19.34 -15.04
CA THR A 228 22.76 -19.98 -14.06
C THR A 228 22.06 -21.13 -13.35
N LEU A 229 20.81 -20.88 -12.91
CA LEU A 229 19.91 -21.91 -12.35
C LEU A 229 18.60 -21.95 -13.13
N THR A 230 18.04 -23.16 -13.25
CA THR A 230 16.81 -23.43 -13.98
C THR A 230 15.88 -24.35 -13.16
N VAL A 231 14.57 -24.23 -13.41
CA VAL A 231 13.54 -25.05 -12.76
C VAL A 231 13.48 -26.47 -13.37
N LEU A 232 13.64 -26.58 -14.71
CA LEU A 232 13.37 -27.81 -15.45
C LEU A 232 14.63 -28.56 -15.85
N GLY A 233 15.70 -27.85 -16.19
CA GLY A 233 16.96 -28.45 -16.64
C GLY A 233 17.89 -28.77 -15.48
N GLU A 234 19.03 -29.39 -15.83
CA GLU A 234 20.09 -29.69 -14.87
C GLU A 234 20.78 -28.42 -14.39
N ASN A 235 21.01 -28.30 -13.09
CA ASN A 235 21.77 -27.22 -12.50
C ASN A 235 23.20 -27.67 -12.20
N THR A 236 24.17 -26.98 -12.78
CA THR A 236 25.59 -27.24 -12.59
C THR A 236 26.14 -26.54 -11.34
N GLU A 237 27.26 -27.03 -10.80
CA GLU A 237 27.92 -26.37 -9.67
C GLU A 237 28.43 -24.97 -10.06
N GLU A 238 29.04 -24.83 -11.23
CA GLU A 238 29.46 -23.51 -11.77
C GLU A 238 28.29 -22.53 -11.87
N GLY A 239 27.12 -22.99 -12.33
CA GLY A 239 25.91 -22.16 -12.39
C GLY A 239 25.44 -21.75 -10.99
N ARG A 240 25.56 -22.66 -10.00
CA ARG A 240 25.23 -22.37 -8.61
C ARG A 240 26.17 -21.35 -7.99
N GLU A 241 27.46 -21.51 -8.15
CA GLU A 241 28.46 -20.57 -7.65
C GLU A 241 28.21 -19.17 -8.24
N LYS A 242 28.04 -19.08 -9.55
CA LYS A 242 27.74 -17.81 -10.20
C LYS A 242 26.45 -17.17 -9.69
N PHE A 243 25.42 -17.97 -9.42
CA PHE A 243 24.17 -17.47 -8.87
C PHE A 243 24.33 -16.92 -7.46
N ILE A 244 25.15 -17.56 -6.63
CA ILE A 244 25.51 -17.08 -5.27
C ILE A 244 26.26 -15.76 -5.37
N ASP A 245 27.25 -15.65 -6.25
CA ASP A 245 27.98 -14.39 -6.51
C ASP A 245 27.05 -13.24 -6.87
N ASP A 246 26.04 -13.52 -7.70
CA ASP A 246 25.06 -12.51 -8.10
C ASP A 246 24.16 -12.07 -6.92
N LEU A 247 23.80 -13.01 -6.02
CA LEU A 247 23.09 -12.68 -4.78
C LEU A 247 23.94 -11.84 -3.83
N GLU A 248 25.20 -12.22 -3.63
CA GLU A 248 26.15 -11.49 -2.77
C GLU A 248 26.42 -10.09 -3.32
N ASN A 249 26.57 -9.95 -4.63
CA ASN A 249 26.72 -8.65 -5.27
C ASN A 249 25.45 -7.78 -5.07
N THR A 250 24.28 -8.36 -5.19
CA THR A 250 23.00 -7.64 -4.95
C THR A 250 22.91 -7.21 -3.49
N HIS A 251 23.28 -8.07 -2.55
CA HIS A 251 23.32 -7.73 -1.13
C HIS A 251 24.33 -6.63 -0.83
N ARG A 252 25.51 -6.67 -1.43
CA ARG A 252 26.51 -5.61 -1.32
C ARG A 252 26.00 -4.25 -1.80
N LEU A 253 25.29 -4.23 -2.94
CA LEU A 253 24.67 -3.01 -3.46
C LEU A 253 23.58 -2.48 -2.52
N PHE A 254 22.78 -3.37 -1.93
CA PHE A 254 21.78 -2.99 -0.96
C PHE A 254 22.42 -2.38 0.30
N LYS A 255 23.47 -3.01 0.85
CA LYS A 255 24.23 -2.46 1.99
C LYS A 255 24.78 -1.07 1.67
N GLN A 256 25.37 -0.90 0.51
CA GLN A 256 25.91 0.39 0.07
C GLN A 256 24.84 1.47 0.01
N TYR A 257 23.68 1.14 -0.58
CA TYR A 257 22.56 2.07 -0.68
C TYR A 257 22.06 2.51 0.71
N VAL A 258 21.88 1.56 1.63
CA VAL A 258 21.45 1.89 2.99
C VAL A 258 22.51 2.73 3.72
N SER A 259 23.79 2.38 3.61
CA SER A 259 24.88 3.14 4.25
C SER A 259 25.00 4.57 3.75
N GLN A 260 24.69 4.83 2.48
CA GLN A 260 24.69 6.18 1.92
C GLN A 260 23.63 7.08 2.57
N HIS A 261 22.47 6.52 2.90
CA HIS A 261 21.35 7.26 3.50
C HIS A 261 21.37 7.26 5.03
N ARG A 262 22.02 6.25 5.64
CA ARG A 262 22.10 6.04 7.09
C ARG A 262 23.56 5.85 7.53
N PRO A 263 24.39 6.87 7.44
CA PRO A 263 25.85 6.74 7.67
C PRO A 263 26.23 6.42 9.12
N ASP A 264 25.36 6.74 10.08
CA ASP A 264 25.59 6.50 11.51
C ASP A 264 25.26 5.06 11.96
N MET A 265 24.83 4.21 11.03
CA MET A 265 24.40 2.84 11.29
C MET A 265 25.53 1.87 11.00
N ASP A 266 25.76 0.90 11.90
CA ASP A 266 26.68 -0.22 11.64
C ASP A 266 26.02 -1.21 10.68
N ILE A 267 26.20 -0.98 9.37
CA ILE A 267 25.55 -1.79 8.34
C ILE A 267 26.00 -3.24 8.35
N ASP A 268 27.23 -3.53 8.67
CA ASP A 268 27.75 -4.90 8.64
C ASP A 268 27.19 -5.73 9.79
N ALA A 269 26.94 -5.13 10.94
CA ALA A 269 26.26 -5.78 12.05
C ALA A 269 24.74 -5.98 11.81
N LEU A 270 24.13 -5.14 10.97
CA LEU A 270 22.67 -5.10 10.80
C LEU A 270 22.17 -5.72 9.48
N ALA A 271 23.04 -5.81 8.47
CA ALA A 271 22.65 -6.38 7.18
C ALA A 271 22.82 -7.92 7.13
N THR A 272 22.28 -8.59 8.13
CA THR A 272 22.32 -10.06 8.27
C THR A 272 21.04 -10.74 7.76
N GLY A 273 20.04 -9.95 7.33
CA GLY A 273 18.73 -10.43 6.96
C GLY A 273 17.76 -10.55 8.15
N GLU A 274 18.19 -10.20 9.36
CA GLU A 274 17.34 -10.20 10.56
C GLU A 274 16.34 -9.06 10.56
N ILE A 275 15.29 -9.22 11.36
CA ILE A 275 14.28 -8.20 11.63
C ILE A 275 14.38 -7.72 13.07
N TRP A 276 14.02 -6.47 13.31
CA TRP A 276 13.90 -5.88 14.64
C TRP A 276 12.54 -5.22 14.79
N TYR A 277 12.01 -5.21 16.00
CA TYR A 277 10.84 -4.41 16.32
C TYR A 277 11.23 -2.94 16.50
N GLY A 278 10.29 -2.03 16.28
CA GLY A 278 10.54 -0.59 16.27
C GLY A 278 11.35 -0.08 17.46
N SER A 279 11.05 -0.56 18.69
CA SER A 279 11.82 -0.19 19.89
C SER A 279 13.29 -0.62 19.81
N GLU A 280 13.56 -1.83 19.33
CA GLU A 280 14.91 -2.35 19.13
C GLU A 280 15.62 -1.69 17.94
N ALA A 281 14.85 -1.37 16.90
CA ALA A 281 15.33 -0.69 15.71
C ALA A 281 15.83 0.74 16.03
N LEU A 282 15.20 1.42 17.01
CA LEU A 282 15.65 2.72 17.49
C LEU A 282 17.03 2.64 18.13
N GLU A 283 17.28 1.66 19.00
CA GLU A 283 18.60 1.46 19.64
C GLU A 283 19.70 1.19 18.62
N ARG A 284 19.33 0.58 17.50
CA ARG A 284 20.22 0.23 16.38
C ARG A 284 20.30 1.31 15.28
N LYS A 285 19.65 2.46 15.48
CA LYS A 285 19.60 3.58 14.53
C LYS A 285 18.98 3.25 13.19
N LEU A 286 18.19 2.16 13.11
CA LEU A 286 17.36 1.84 11.95
C LEU A 286 16.16 2.79 11.84
N THR A 287 15.75 3.40 12.96
CA THR A 287 14.72 4.43 13.04
C THR A 287 15.20 5.57 13.93
N ASP A 288 14.56 6.74 13.81
CA ASP A 288 14.97 7.95 14.53
C ASP A 288 14.06 8.25 15.73
N SER A 289 12.82 7.75 15.71
CA SER A 289 11.89 7.96 16.81
C SER A 289 10.77 6.91 16.85
N ILE A 290 10.18 6.76 18.03
CA ILE A 290 9.05 5.86 18.25
C ILE A 290 7.73 6.64 18.23
N GLY A 291 6.73 6.08 17.57
CA GLY A 291 5.37 6.63 17.49
C GLY A 291 4.60 6.12 16.28
N THR A 292 3.31 6.38 16.26
CA THR A 292 2.44 6.02 15.13
C THR A 292 2.31 7.18 14.14
N SER A 293 2.01 6.87 12.89
CA SER A 293 1.74 7.86 11.85
C SER A 293 0.59 8.81 12.24
N GLU A 294 -0.49 8.27 12.83
CA GLU A 294 -1.63 9.09 13.27
C GLU A 294 -1.23 10.07 14.38
N ALA A 295 -0.43 9.63 15.36
CA ALA A 295 0.04 10.53 16.42
C ALA A 295 0.90 11.66 15.85
N TYR A 296 1.81 11.33 14.96
CA TYR A 296 2.65 12.30 14.27
C TYR A 296 1.84 13.31 13.45
N LEU A 297 0.91 12.83 12.63
CA LEU A 297 0.07 13.70 11.82
C LEU A 297 -0.84 14.60 12.66
N VAL A 298 -1.34 14.10 13.81
CA VAL A 298 -2.11 14.90 14.76
C VAL A 298 -1.28 16.05 15.33
N GLU A 299 -0.02 15.81 15.65
CA GLU A 299 0.92 16.83 16.09
C GLU A 299 1.19 17.86 14.98
N ARG A 300 1.48 17.40 13.76
CA ARG A 300 1.69 18.29 12.60
C ARG A 300 0.46 19.12 12.26
N MET A 301 -0.77 18.57 12.39
CA MET A 301 -2.02 19.32 12.19
C MET A 301 -2.21 20.50 13.15
N ALA A 302 -1.51 20.54 14.28
CA ALA A 302 -1.54 21.67 15.20
C ALA A 302 -0.71 22.87 14.69
N GLN A 303 0.27 22.62 13.83
CA GLN A 303 1.27 23.59 13.39
C GLN A 303 1.20 23.90 11.89
N ALA A 304 0.67 22.97 11.09
CA ALA A 304 0.71 23.01 9.63
C ALA A 304 -0.63 22.62 8.99
N GLN A 305 -0.75 22.92 7.70
CA GLN A 305 -1.83 22.40 6.85
C GLN A 305 -1.41 21.02 6.32
N VAL A 306 -2.12 19.98 6.70
CA VAL A 306 -1.80 18.59 6.33
C VAL A 306 -2.77 18.12 5.26
N TYR A 307 -2.23 17.71 4.11
CA TYR A 307 -2.98 17.24 2.95
C TYR A 307 -2.59 15.80 2.60
N SER A 308 -3.57 14.93 2.50
CA SER A 308 -3.38 13.61 1.88
C SER A 308 -3.48 13.77 0.37
N VAL A 309 -2.47 13.25 -0.34
CA VAL A 309 -2.37 13.28 -1.80
C VAL A 309 -2.43 11.85 -2.30
N LYS A 310 -3.35 11.57 -3.22
CA LYS A 310 -3.54 10.22 -3.75
C LYS A 310 -4.08 10.26 -5.17
N LEU A 311 -3.53 9.45 -6.04
CA LEU A 311 -4.11 9.16 -7.35
C LEU A 311 -5.16 8.06 -7.19
N GLU A 312 -6.40 8.40 -7.48
CA GLU A 312 -7.51 7.45 -7.42
C GLU A 312 -8.17 7.33 -8.79
N PRO A 313 -8.59 6.13 -9.18
CA PRO A 313 -9.45 6.01 -10.36
C PRO A 313 -10.76 6.75 -10.10
N PRO A 314 -11.35 7.37 -11.15
CA PRO A 314 -12.55 8.15 -11.03
C PRO A 314 -13.67 7.31 -10.37
N LYS A 315 -14.39 7.92 -9.43
CA LYS A 315 -15.53 7.29 -8.72
C LYS A 315 -16.72 7.17 -9.66
N THR A 316 -16.68 6.21 -10.60
CA THR A 316 -17.79 5.93 -11.51
C THR A 316 -18.90 5.13 -10.81
N LEU A 317 -20.15 5.32 -11.24
CA LEU A 317 -21.31 4.62 -10.66
C LEU A 317 -21.19 3.10 -10.86
N SER A 318 -20.64 2.66 -12.00
CA SER A 318 -20.35 1.27 -12.33
C SER A 318 -19.39 0.61 -11.33
N ARG A 319 -18.37 1.33 -10.86
CA ARG A 319 -17.43 0.82 -9.86
C ARG A 319 -18.06 0.65 -8.48
N LYS A 320 -18.99 1.55 -8.09
CA LYS A 320 -19.78 1.38 -6.85
C LYS A 320 -20.63 0.12 -6.89
N VAL A 321 -21.24 -0.17 -8.04
CA VAL A 321 -22.03 -1.39 -8.26
C VAL A 321 -21.12 -2.62 -8.29
N GLY A 322 -19.97 -2.56 -8.97
CA GLY A 322 -18.98 -3.64 -9.02
C GLY A 322 -18.44 -4.02 -7.64
N LEU A 323 -18.10 -3.03 -6.82
CA LEU A 323 -17.64 -3.25 -5.42
C LEU A 323 -18.78 -3.82 -4.53
N ALA A 324 -20.01 -3.39 -4.73
CA ALA A 324 -21.16 -3.94 -4.00
C ALA A 324 -21.43 -5.40 -4.38
N VAL A 325 -21.27 -5.75 -5.66
CA VAL A 325 -21.42 -7.12 -6.16
C VAL A 325 -20.27 -8.01 -5.65
N SER A 326 -19.02 -7.56 -5.70
CA SER A 326 -17.89 -8.35 -5.19
C SER A 326 -17.98 -8.59 -3.68
N ALA A 327 -18.34 -7.57 -2.89
CA ALA A 327 -18.57 -7.71 -1.45
C ALA A 327 -19.74 -8.66 -1.15
N GLY A 328 -20.80 -8.63 -1.98
CA GLY A 328 -21.94 -9.55 -1.89
C GLY A 328 -21.53 -11.00 -2.16
N VAL A 329 -20.71 -11.23 -3.18
CA VAL A 329 -20.18 -12.56 -3.54
C VAL A 329 -19.25 -13.08 -2.44
N GLU A 330 -18.33 -12.26 -1.93
CA GLU A 330 -17.44 -12.63 -0.83
C GLU A 330 -18.23 -13.01 0.44
N GLN A 331 -19.22 -12.20 0.82
CA GLN A 331 -20.09 -12.54 1.94
C GLN A 331 -20.93 -13.82 1.70
N ALA A 332 -21.36 -14.06 0.48
CA ALA A 332 -22.10 -15.28 0.13
C ALA A 332 -21.20 -16.53 0.23
N ILE A 333 -19.94 -16.43 -0.22
CA ILE A 333 -18.96 -17.52 -0.11
C ILE A 333 -18.63 -17.78 1.37
N VAL A 334 -18.35 -16.75 2.16
CA VAL A 334 -18.03 -16.90 3.59
C VAL A 334 -19.23 -17.49 4.36
N LYS A 335 -20.46 -17.04 4.08
CA LYS A 335 -21.66 -17.61 4.67
C LYS A 335 -21.92 -19.05 4.20
N GLY A 336 -21.70 -19.33 2.92
CA GLY A 336 -21.82 -20.68 2.36
C GLY A 336 -20.85 -21.66 3.00
N LEU A 337 -19.58 -21.27 3.16
CA LEU A 337 -18.56 -22.07 3.87
C LEU A 337 -18.93 -22.27 5.35
N GLY A 338 -19.43 -21.24 6.02
CA GLY A 338 -19.89 -21.33 7.43
C GLY A 338 -21.09 -22.28 7.59
N LEU A 339 -22.00 -22.35 6.62
CA LEU A 339 -23.12 -23.30 6.65
C LEU A 339 -22.68 -24.76 6.41
N ILE A 340 -21.66 -24.97 5.58
CA ILE A 340 -21.06 -26.29 5.34
C ILE A 340 -20.34 -26.78 6.62
N ASP A 341 -19.64 -25.89 7.30
CA ASP A 341 -18.95 -26.20 8.55
C ASP A 341 -19.94 -26.49 9.69
N ALA A 342 -21.01 -25.70 9.80
CA ALA A 342 -22.09 -25.93 10.78
C ALA A 342 -22.84 -27.26 10.52
N ALA A 343 -23.04 -27.66 9.25
CA ALA A 343 -23.64 -28.95 8.91
C ALA A 343 -22.69 -30.14 9.21
N GLY A 344 -21.39 -29.91 9.22
CA GLY A 344 -20.38 -30.92 9.62
C GLY A 344 -20.37 -31.23 11.12
N TRP A 345 -20.73 -30.28 11.98
CA TRP A 345 -20.79 -30.45 13.44
C TRP A 345 -22.07 -31.14 13.94
N GLN A 346 -23.14 -31.14 13.17
CA GLN A 346 -24.38 -31.84 13.54
C GLN A 346 -24.40 -33.34 13.22
N ARG A 347 -23.35 -33.89 12.65
CA ARG A 347 -23.20 -35.31 12.30
C ARG A 347 -22.15 -36.08 13.11
N ARG A 348 -21.72 -35.54 14.25
CA ARG A 348 -20.90 -36.26 15.21
C ARG A 348 -21.61 -36.46 16.54
#